data_98342404b1ddf002a247a45977fbe12a
#
_entry.id   98342404b1ddf002a247a45977fbe12a
#
_cell.length_a   1.000
_cell.length_b   1.000
_cell.length_c   1.000
_cell.angle_alpha   90.00
_cell.angle_beta   90.00
_cell.angle_gamma   90.00
#
_symmetry.space_group_name_H-M   'P 1'
#
loop_
_entity.id
_entity.type
_entity.pdbx_description
1 polymer ?
#
loop_
_entity_poly.entity_id
_entity_poly.type
_entity_poly.pdbx_seq_one_letter_code
_entity_poly.pdbx_strand_id
1 'polypeptide(L)'
;MNIEDYLIEGENLENKFDLENEYGSSIDVYVSNKRLFVKEGNNIRDVNYDHISSIQFGNENYFWALVLGGISLLMTIGLYTEIARIITGEIVLVLIIVEISLIIIGITQKSEFLEITIIGLSKPLIFTGNMTGLDSLFRTVR
;
A
#
# COMPACT_ATOMS: atom_id res chain seq x y z
N MET A 1 -16.58 -20.87 0.24
CA MET A 1 -16.92 -20.50 1.62
C MET A 1 -17.54 -19.13 1.55
N ASN A 2 -18.84 -19.03 1.86
CA ASN A 2 -19.60 -17.79 1.74
C ASN A 2 -19.50 -17.02 3.06
N ILE A 3 -19.35 -15.69 3.00
CA ILE A 3 -19.26 -14.85 4.20
C ILE A 3 -20.59 -14.82 4.97
N GLU A 4 -21.70 -15.03 4.25
CA GLU A 4 -23.05 -15.07 4.84
C GLU A 4 -23.21 -16.17 5.89
N ASP A 5 -22.42 -17.26 5.80
CA ASP A 5 -22.45 -18.37 6.76
C ASP A 5 -21.89 -17.96 8.15
N TYR A 6 -21.22 -16.83 8.24
CA TYR A 6 -20.60 -16.31 9.45
C TYR A 6 -21.39 -15.19 10.13
N LEU A 7 -22.46 -14.70 9.49
CA LEU A 7 -23.28 -13.64 10.05
C LEU A 7 -24.09 -14.15 11.24
N ILE A 8 -24.16 -13.33 12.28
CA ILE A 8 -25.00 -13.61 13.46
C ILE A 8 -26.39 -13.00 13.27
N GLU A 9 -27.32 -13.40 14.11
CA GLU A 9 -28.70 -12.91 14.05
C GLU A 9 -28.76 -11.37 14.12
N GLY A 10 -29.46 -10.76 13.17
CA GLY A 10 -29.60 -9.32 13.04
C GLY A 10 -28.34 -8.61 12.48
N GLU A 11 -27.40 -9.37 11.91
CA GLU A 11 -26.24 -8.83 11.22
C GLU A 11 -26.50 -8.81 9.71
N ASN A 12 -26.21 -7.67 9.07
CA ASN A 12 -26.36 -7.51 7.62
C ASN A 12 -25.04 -6.97 7.04
N LEU A 13 -24.66 -7.50 5.87
CA LEU A 13 -23.56 -6.94 5.11
C LEU A 13 -24.00 -5.62 4.48
N GLU A 14 -23.19 -4.59 4.65
CA GLU A 14 -23.42 -3.26 4.10
C GLU A 14 -22.61 -3.02 2.84
N ASN A 15 -21.33 -3.37 2.87
CA ASN A 15 -20.40 -3.13 1.77
C ASN A 15 -19.37 -4.25 1.62
N LYS A 16 -18.82 -4.34 0.40
CA LYS A 16 -17.66 -5.17 0.06
C LYS A 16 -16.61 -4.31 -0.63
N PHE A 17 -15.36 -4.49 -0.24
CA PHE A 17 -14.20 -3.82 -0.82
C PHE A 17 -13.17 -4.87 -1.24
N ASP A 18 -12.68 -4.76 -2.47
CA ASP A 18 -11.57 -5.56 -2.97
C ASP A 18 -10.30 -4.71 -2.82
N LEU A 19 -9.44 -5.09 -1.89
CA LEU A 19 -8.23 -4.37 -1.51
C LEU A 19 -7.01 -5.30 -1.57
N GLU A 20 -5.86 -4.78 -1.21
CA GLU A 20 -4.62 -5.53 -1.08
C GLU A 20 -4.11 -5.44 0.36
N ASN A 21 -3.40 -6.48 0.82
CA ASN A 21 -2.67 -6.41 2.08
C ASN A 21 -1.30 -5.75 1.91
N GLU A 22 -0.54 -5.60 3.00
CA GLU A 22 0.82 -5.03 3.00
C GLU A 22 1.82 -5.74 2.06
N TYR A 23 1.50 -6.97 1.63
CA TYR A 23 2.34 -7.77 0.71
C TYR A 23 1.84 -7.74 -0.75
N GLY A 24 0.82 -6.94 -1.06
CA GLY A 24 0.22 -6.87 -2.39
C GLY A 24 -0.67 -8.06 -2.75
N SER A 25 -1.07 -8.87 -1.76
CA SER A 25 -2.02 -9.96 -1.98
C SER A 25 -3.46 -9.43 -1.93
N SER A 26 -4.29 -9.87 -2.89
CA SER A 26 -5.69 -9.48 -2.94
C SER A 26 -6.47 -10.04 -1.74
N ILE A 27 -7.24 -9.18 -1.11
CA ILE A 27 -8.11 -9.48 0.03
C ILE A 27 -9.50 -8.90 -0.20
N ASP A 28 -10.51 -9.64 0.25
CA ASP A 28 -11.89 -9.15 0.30
C ASP A 28 -12.18 -8.61 1.71
N VAL A 29 -12.62 -7.38 1.80
CA VAL A 29 -13.05 -6.77 3.06
C VAL A 29 -14.55 -6.57 3.02
N TYR A 30 -15.26 -7.19 3.96
CA TYR A 30 -16.70 -7.07 4.09
C TYR A 30 -17.04 -6.29 5.36
N VAL A 31 -17.89 -5.33 5.22
CA VAL A 31 -18.35 -4.47 6.31
C VAL A 31 -19.79 -4.83 6.64
N SER A 32 -20.07 -5.13 7.89
CA SER A 32 -21.41 -5.33 8.40
C SER A 32 -21.79 -4.21 9.38
N ASN A 33 -23.04 -4.20 9.80
CA ASN A 33 -23.50 -3.28 10.85
C ASN A 33 -22.94 -3.57 12.26
N LYS A 34 -22.12 -4.64 12.44
CA LYS A 34 -21.56 -5.03 13.75
C LYS A 34 -20.06 -5.19 13.74
N ARG A 35 -19.47 -5.61 12.62
CA ARG A 35 -18.04 -5.96 12.54
C ARG A 35 -17.51 -5.92 11.11
N LEU A 36 -16.19 -5.92 11.03
CA LEU A 36 -15.42 -6.01 9.80
C LEU A 36 -14.97 -7.46 9.58
N PHE A 37 -15.13 -7.99 8.39
CA PHE A 37 -14.56 -9.28 7.99
C PHE A 37 -13.46 -9.06 6.96
N VAL A 38 -12.30 -9.66 7.18
CA VAL A 38 -11.18 -9.67 6.25
C VAL A 38 -10.97 -11.09 5.77
N LYS A 39 -11.18 -11.32 4.49
CA LYS A 39 -11.01 -12.62 3.85
C LYS A 39 -9.76 -12.60 2.99
N GLU A 40 -8.81 -13.45 3.34
CA GLU A 40 -7.58 -13.69 2.61
C GLU A 40 -7.53 -15.16 2.17
N GLY A 41 -7.81 -15.43 0.90
CA GLY A 41 -7.95 -16.78 0.38
C GLY A 41 -9.05 -17.58 1.13
N ASN A 42 -8.64 -18.61 1.88
CA ASN A 42 -9.55 -19.43 2.69
C ASN A 42 -9.65 -18.97 4.15
N ASN A 43 -8.85 -18.01 4.57
CA ASN A 43 -8.85 -17.49 5.93
C ASN A 43 -9.83 -16.32 6.04
N ILE A 44 -10.64 -16.33 7.10
CA ILE A 44 -11.53 -15.24 7.44
C ILE A 44 -11.18 -14.80 8.86
N ARG A 45 -10.99 -13.48 9.01
CA ARG A 45 -10.84 -12.83 10.32
C ARG A 45 -11.99 -11.88 10.49
N ASP A 46 -12.59 -11.88 11.66
CA ASP A 46 -13.61 -10.91 12.04
C ASP A 46 -13.09 -9.98 13.13
N VAL A 47 -13.51 -8.73 13.08
CA VAL A 47 -13.11 -7.67 13.98
C VAL A 47 -14.33 -6.88 14.39
N ASN A 48 -14.69 -6.94 15.66
CA ASN A 48 -15.74 -6.09 16.22
C ASN A 48 -15.27 -4.64 16.24
N TYR A 49 -16.15 -3.69 15.92
CA TYR A 49 -15.83 -2.26 15.94
C TYR A 49 -15.38 -1.78 17.31
N ASP A 50 -15.92 -2.33 18.39
CA ASP A 50 -15.51 -2.01 19.77
C ASP A 50 -14.05 -2.38 20.09
N HIS A 51 -13.44 -3.24 19.29
CA HIS A 51 -12.04 -3.64 19.44
C HIS A 51 -11.09 -2.81 18.57
N ILE A 52 -11.58 -1.90 17.75
CA ILE A 52 -10.76 -1.01 16.98
C ILE A 52 -10.27 0.13 17.88
N SER A 53 -8.96 0.21 18.08
CA SER A 53 -8.36 1.25 18.92
C SER A 53 -8.00 2.51 18.13
N SER A 54 -7.60 2.36 16.88
CA SER A 54 -7.33 3.48 16.00
C SER A 54 -7.46 3.10 14.53
N ILE A 55 -7.82 4.07 13.72
CA ILE A 55 -7.83 3.97 12.26
C ILE A 55 -6.99 5.13 11.73
N GLN A 56 -5.97 4.81 10.95
CA GLN A 56 -5.07 5.77 10.37
C GLN A 56 -5.07 5.61 8.84
N PHE A 57 -5.37 6.69 8.14
CA PHE A 57 -5.24 6.78 6.70
C PHE A 57 -3.96 7.56 6.37
N GLY A 58 -3.11 6.98 5.54
CA GLY A 58 -1.83 7.58 5.21
C GLY A 58 -1.44 7.36 3.74
N ASN A 59 -0.39 8.03 3.35
CA ASN A 59 0.28 7.79 2.08
C ASN A 59 1.76 7.56 2.32
N GLU A 60 2.31 6.57 1.64
CA GLU A 60 3.74 6.36 1.56
C GLU A 60 4.25 6.89 0.22
N ASN A 61 5.28 7.71 0.29
CA ASN A 61 5.99 8.19 -0.90
C ASN A 61 7.24 7.32 -1.11
N TYR A 62 7.55 7.01 -2.36
CA TYR A 62 8.80 6.33 -2.72
C TYR A 62 9.99 7.30 -2.67
N PHE A 63 10.09 8.04 -1.54
CA PHE A 63 11.13 9.05 -1.33
C PHE A 63 12.54 8.49 -1.48
N TRP A 64 12.75 7.22 -1.12
CA TRP A 64 14.04 6.54 -1.29
C TRP A 64 14.47 6.47 -2.78
N ALA A 65 13.52 6.27 -3.71
CA ALA A 65 13.80 6.23 -5.14
C ALA A 65 14.25 7.60 -5.67
N LEU A 66 13.65 8.68 -5.17
CA LEU A 66 14.05 10.05 -5.47
C LEU A 66 15.47 10.34 -4.96
N VAL A 67 15.77 9.92 -3.72
CA VAL A 67 17.09 10.13 -3.12
C VAL A 67 18.16 9.33 -3.87
N LEU A 68 17.92 8.05 -4.14
CA LEU A 68 18.86 7.20 -4.88
C LEU A 68 19.07 7.71 -6.30
N GLY A 69 18.01 8.02 -7.03
CA GLY A 69 18.10 8.56 -8.39
C GLY A 69 18.84 9.90 -8.43
N GLY A 70 18.57 10.78 -7.46
CA GLY A 70 19.24 12.09 -7.37
C GLY A 70 20.73 11.98 -7.06
N ILE A 71 21.12 11.18 -6.07
CA ILE A 71 22.53 10.96 -5.71
C ILE A 71 23.29 10.29 -6.86
N SER A 72 22.70 9.25 -7.45
CA SER A 72 23.30 8.52 -8.56
C SER A 72 23.51 9.44 -9.76
N LEU A 73 22.52 10.26 -10.11
CA LEU A 73 22.62 11.22 -11.23
C LEU A 73 23.72 12.25 -10.99
N LEU A 74 23.84 12.79 -9.77
CA LEU A 74 24.91 13.72 -9.44
C LEU A 74 26.29 13.07 -9.54
N MET A 75 26.43 11.80 -9.14
CA MET A 75 27.67 11.03 -9.29
C MET A 75 27.99 10.78 -10.77
N THR A 76 27.03 10.38 -11.56
CA THR A 76 27.22 10.13 -12.99
C THR A 76 27.66 11.42 -13.73
N ILE A 77 27.05 12.56 -13.43
CA ILE A 77 27.44 13.85 -13.99
C ILE A 77 28.83 14.27 -13.51
N GLY A 78 29.08 14.19 -12.19
CA GLY A 78 30.35 14.62 -11.57
C GLY A 78 31.55 13.79 -12.03
N LEU A 79 31.34 12.49 -12.28
CA LEU A 79 32.38 11.57 -12.72
C LEU A 79 32.32 11.29 -14.22
N TYR A 80 31.56 12.07 -14.98
CA TYR A 80 31.32 11.84 -16.42
C TYR A 80 32.62 11.63 -17.20
N THR A 81 33.64 12.43 -16.99
CA THR A 81 34.91 12.34 -17.70
C THR A 81 35.68 11.04 -17.41
N GLU A 82 35.59 10.53 -16.19
CA GLU A 82 36.23 9.28 -15.78
C GLU A 82 35.42 8.07 -16.27
N ILE A 83 34.09 8.15 -16.13
CA ILE A 83 33.18 7.10 -16.60
C ILE A 83 33.25 6.94 -18.12
N ALA A 84 33.28 8.04 -18.86
CA ALA A 84 33.34 8.04 -20.33
C ALA A 84 34.66 7.47 -20.89
N ARG A 85 35.74 7.37 -20.08
CA ARG A 85 36.98 6.71 -20.44
C ARG A 85 36.90 5.18 -20.31
N ILE A 86 36.03 4.69 -19.41
CA ILE A 86 35.95 3.26 -19.05
C ILE A 86 34.78 2.60 -19.77
N ILE A 87 33.69 3.34 -19.95
CA ILE A 87 32.40 2.84 -20.45
C ILE A 87 32.01 3.63 -21.70
N THR A 88 31.38 2.93 -22.66
CA THR A 88 30.89 3.58 -23.90
C THR A 88 29.79 4.60 -23.59
N GLY A 89 29.73 5.66 -24.39
CA GLY A 89 28.73 6.72 -24.22
C GLY A 89 27.29 6.21 -24.20
N GLU A 90 26.99 5.12 -24.89
CA GLU A 90 25.69 4.46 -24.91
C GLU A 90 25.28 3.95 -23.53
N ILE A 91 26.22 3.34 -22.78
CA ILE A 91 25.96 2.84 -21.44
C ILE A 91 25.73 4.00 -20.46
N VAL A 92 26.46 5.09 -20.60
CA VAL A 92 26.25 6.29 -19.78
C VAL A 92 24.85 6.87 -20.02
N LEU A 93 24.38 6.90 -21.26
CA LEU A 93 23.05 7.36 -21.61
C LEU A 93 21.96 6.48 -20.98
N VAL A 94 22.12 5.15 -21.00
CA VAL A 94 21.21 4.21 -20.35
C VAL A 94 21.17 4.44 -18.84
N LEU A 95 22.30 4.67 -18.19
CA LEU A 95 22.37 4.98 -16.75
C LEU A 95 21.57 6.24 -16.43
N ILE A 96 21.76 7.33 -17.19
CA ILE A 96 21.03 8.58 -16.98
C ILE A 96 19.51 8.36 -17.13
N ILE A 97 19.07 7.57 -18.10
CA ILE A 97 17.64 7.27 -18.30
C ILE A 97 17.09 6.52 -17.08
N VAL A 98 17.81 5.53 -16.55
CA VAL A 98 17.40 4.79 -15.35
C VAL A 98 17.31 5.71 -14.13
N GLU A 99 18.30 6.58 -13.93
CA GLU A 99 18.34 7.53 -12.82
C GLU A 99 17.19 8.53 -12.87
N ILE A 100 16.91 9.10 -14.04
CA ILE A 100 15.76 9.98 -14.25
C ILE A 100 14.45 9.22 -14.00
N SER A 101 14.35 7.98 -14.43
CA SER A 101 13.17 7.15 -14.20
C SER A 101 12.93 6.92 -12.70
N LEU A 102 13.97 6.67 -11.92
CA LEU A 102 13.89 6.55 -10.46
C LEU A 102 13.40 7.85 -9.80
N ILE A 103 13.88 9.00 -10.26
CA ILE A 103 13.43 10.30 -9.77
C ILE A 103 11.94 10.51 -10.06
N ILE A 104 11.51 10.19 -11.30
CA ILE A 104 10.10 10.29 -11.68
C ILE A 104 9.23 9.38 -10.81
N ILE A 105 9.63 8.12 -10.60
CA ILE A 105 8.95 7.19 -9.71
C ILE A 105 8.84 7.77 -8.30
N GLY A 106 9.93 8.30 -7.74
CA GLY A 106 9.94 8.88 -6.41
C GLY A 106 9.03 10.10 -6.23
N ILE A 107 8.76 10.84 -7.31
CA ILE A 107 7.86 12.01 -7.30
C ILE A 107 6.40 11.61 -7.53
N THR A 108 6.16 10.67 -8.47
CA THR A 108 4.82 10.40 -8.98
C THR A 108 4.12 9.24 -8.27
N GLN A 109 4.88 8.23 -7.83
CA GLN A 109 4.28 7.09 -7.17
C GLN A 109 4.03 7.38 -5.69
N LYS A 110 2.76 7.23 -5.31
CA LYS A 110 2.27 7.28 -3.94
C LYS A 110 1.49 6.01 -3.69
N SER A 111 1.80 5.31 -2.62
CA SER A 111 1.00 4.20 -2.14
C SER A 111 0.15 4.69 -0.97
N GLU A 112 -1.14 4.59 -1.11
CA GLU A 112 -2.07 4.91 -0.04
C GLU A 112 -2.34 3.67 0.78
N PHE A 113 -2.45 3.84 2.08
CA PHE A 113 -2.75 2.76 3.00
C PHE A 113 -3.76 3.18 4.06
N LEU A 114 -4.52 2.20 4.51
CA LEU A 114 -5.39 2.29 5.66
C LEU A 114 -4.91 1.30 6.71
N GLU A 115 -4.53 1.81 7.86
CA GLU A 115 -4.09 1.02 9.01
C GLU A 115 -5.20 0.99 10.06
N ILE A 116 -5.59 -0.22 10.46
CA ILE A 116 -6.56 -0.45 11.54
C ILE A 116 -5.85 -1.19 12.66
N THR A 117 -5.70 -0.50 13.79
CA THR A 117 -5.13 -1.09 15.01
C THR A 117 -6.24 -1.70 15.85
N ILE A 118 -6.08 -2.96 16.25
CA ILE A 118 -7.07 -3.73 16.99
C ILE A 118 -6.50 -4.05 18.38
N ILE A 119 -7.32 -3.85 19.39
CA ILE A 119 -6.98 -4.19 20.78
C ILE A 119 -6.68 -5.69 20.88
N GLY A 120 -5.49 -6.01 21.40
CA GLY A 120 -5.08 -7.41 21.61
C GLY A 120 -4.34 -8.04 20.43
N LEU A 121 -4.26 -7.39 19.26
CA LEU A 121 -3.38 -7.82 18.17
C LEU A 121 -2.02 -7.14 18.26
N SER A 122 -0.97 -7.93 18.04
CA SER A 122 0.42 -7.42 18.04
C SER A 122 0.80 -6.63 16.79
N LYS A 123 0.03 -6.78 15.70
CA LYS A 123 0.24 -6.09 14.44
C LYS A 123 -1.08 -5.49 13.96
N PRO A 124 -1.05 -4.27 13.41
CA PRO A 124 -2.21 -3.66 12.79
C PRO A 124 -2.61 -4.41 11.50
N LEU A 125 -3.84 -4.22 11.07
CA LEU A 125 -4.28 -4.59 9.72
C LEU A 125 -3.95 -3.43 8.79
N ILE A 126 -3.17 -3.71 7.75
CA ILE A 126 -2.79 -2.71 6.75
C ILE A 126 -3.45 -3.10 5.43
N PHE A 127 -4.22 -2.19 4.89
CA PHE A 127 -4.89 -2.28 3.60
C PHE A 127 -4.25 -1.28 2.64
N THR A 128 -3.93 -1.73 1.44
CA THR A 128 -3.45 -0.91 0.35
C THR A 128 -4.40 -1.05 -0.84
N GLY A 129 -4.35 -0.13 -1.79
CA GLY A 129 -5.17 -0.23 -2.98
C GLY A 129 -5.63 1.11 -3.52
N ASN A 130 -6.80 1.12 -4.16
CA ASN A 130 -7.36 2.32 -4.76
C ASN A 130 -7.86 3.29 -3.67
N MET A 131 -7.47 4.57 -3.80
CA MET A 131 -7.88 5.68 -2.92
C MET A 131 -9.38 5.68 -2.63
N THR A 132 -10.21 5.49 -3.66
CA THR A 132 -11.66 5.50 -3.52
C THR A 132 -12.17 4.37 -2.63
N GLY A 133 -11.58 3.17 -2.76
CA GLY A 133 -11.94 2.01 -1.93
C GLY A 133 -11.52 2.20 -0.47
N LEU A 134 -10.29 2.69 -0.25
CA LEU A 134 -9.74 2.95 1.08
C LEU A 134 -10.48 4.08 1.81
N ASP A 135 -10.80 5.20 1.13
CA ASP A 135 -11.57 6.31 1.71
C ASP A 135 -13.01 5.86 2.06
N SER A 136 -13.62 5.06 1.18
CA SER A 136 -14.95 4.51 1.44
C SER A 136 -14.95 3.56 2.63
N LEU A 137 -13.96 2.68 2.73
CA LEU A 137 -13.80 1.80 3.90
C LEU A 137 -13.57 2.60 5.18
N PHE A 138 -12.68 3.60 5.13
CA PHE A 138 -12.40 4.49 6.27
C PHE A 138 -13.67 5.19 6.79
N ARG A 139 -14.52 5.70 5.88
CA ARG A 139 -15.78 6.37 6.24
C ARG A 139 -16.82 5.43 6.82
N THR A 140 -16.82 4.17 6.35
CA THR A 140 -17.81 3.18 6.79
C THR A 140 -17.47 2.62 8.18
N VAL A 141 -16.17 2.49 8.50
CA VAL A 141 -15.71 1.92 9.79
C VAL A 141 -15.62 2.98 10.90
N ARG A 142 -15.59 4.27 10.56
CA ARG A 142 -15.52 5.40 11.52
C ARG A 142 -16.91 5.77 12.03
#